data_c66c1deb3a34630bcfcd89f64f41cf64
#
_entry.id   c66c1deb3a34630bcfcd89f64f41cf64
#
_cell.length_a   1.000
_cell.length_b   1.000
_cell.length_c   1.000
_cell.angle_alpha   90.00
_cell.angle_beta   90.00
_cell.angle_gamma   90.00
#
_symmetry.space_group_name_H-M   'P 1'
#
loop_
_entity.id
_entity.type
_entity.pdbx_description
1 polymer ?
#
loop_
_entity_poly.entity_id
_entity_poly.type
_entity_poly.pdbx_seq_one_letter_code
_entity_poly.pdbx_strand_id
1 'polypeptide(L)' 'MTPEEKAQDLFFHFYHMLYEENSSDEEEQVVATISKQMAGAIASEMMRMCIEDLQKYNHWWNVKKQIEKI' A
#
# COMPACT_ATOMS: atom_id res chain seq x y z
N MET A 1 0.86 0.66 -15.42
CA MET A 1 1.28 0.00 -14.15
C MET A 1 0.21 -0.99 -13.72
N THR A 2 0.61 -2.23 -13.42
CA THR A 2 -0.33 -3.23 -12.92
C THR A 2 -0.71 -2.97 -11.47
N PRO A 3 -1.85 -3.49 -10.99
CA PRO A 3 -2.21 -3.36 -9.57
C PRO A 3 -1.14 -3.90 -8.63
N GLU A 4 -0.48 -4.99 -8.99
CA GLU A 4 0.61 -5.56 -8.19
C GLU A 4 1.80 -4.60 -8.09
N GLU A 5 2.22 -4.03 -9.21
CA GLU A 5 3.31 -3.05 -9.25
C GLU A 5 2.95 -1.81 -8.43
N LYS A 6 1.71 -1.33 -8.55
CA LYS A 6 1.26 -0.17 -7.80
C LYS A 6 1.22 -0.44 -6.31
N ALA A 7 0.78 -1.64 -5.91
CA ALA A 7 0.75 -2.04 -4.51
C ALA A 7 2.16 -2.06 -3.91
N GLN A 8 3.12 -2.64 -4.63
CA GLN A 8 4.51 -2.68 -4.20
C GLN A 8 5.11 -1.27 -4.12
N ASP A 9 4.82 -0.44 -5.12
CA ASP A 9 5.30 0.94 -5.16
C ASP A 9 4.82 1.73 -3.92
N LEU A 10 3.54 1.63 -3.59
CA LEU A 10 2.98 2.30 -2.42
C LEU A 10 3.59 1.76 -1.12
N PHE A 11 3.67 0.44 -0.99
CA PHE A 11 4.23 -0.19 0.20
C PHE A 11 5.67 0.26 0.43
N PHE A 12 6.51 0.15 -0.60
CA PHE A 12 7.92 0.50 -0.47
C PHE A 12 8.14 2.00 -0.27
N HIS A 13 7.27 2.84 -0.83
CA HIS A 13 7.33 4.28 -0.60
C HIS A 13 7.26 4.58 0.90
N PHE A 14 6.26 4.03 1.59
CA PHE A 14 6.11 4.23 3.04
C PHE A 14 7.17 3.48 3.83
N TYR A 15 7.53 2.28 3.41
CA TYR A 15 8.56 1.50 4.07
C TYR A 15 9.88 2.26 4.12
N HIS A 16 10.32 2.82 2.98
CA HIS A 16 11.57 3.59 2.93
C HIS A 16 11.51 4.90 3.71
N MET A 17 10.34 5.52 3.79
CA MET A 17 10.16 6.72 4.60
C MET A 17 10.33 6.45 6.10
N LEU A 18 9.88 5.29 6.56
CA LEU A 18 9.84 4.93 7.98
C LEU A 18 11.04 4.10 8.42
N TYR A 19 11.77 3.53 7.46
CA TYR A 19 12.90 2.64 7.76
C TYR A 19 14.09 3.41 8.30
N GLU A 20 14.70 2.85 9.36
CA GLU A 20 15.96 3.35 9.93
C GLU A 20 17.01 2.25 9.85
N GLU A 21 18.25 2.61 9.45
CA GLU A 21 19.32 1.64 9.21
C GLU A 21 19.69 0.79 10.44
N ASN A 22 19.49 1.32 11.64
CA ASN A 22 19.84 0.64 12.88
C ASN A 22 18.64 -0.01 13.57
N SER A 23 17.54 -0.23 12.80
CA SER A 23 16.34 -0.85 13.34
C SER A 23 16.56 -2.32 13.67
N SER A 24 15.98 -2.79 14.77
CA SER A 24 15.90 -4.21 15.09
C SER A 24 14.92 -4.91 14.17
N ASP A 25 14.94 -6.25 14.14
CA ASP A 25 13.99 -7.05 13.37
C ASP A 25 12.54 -6.76 13.78
N GLU A 26 12.29 -6.53 15.07
CA GLU A 26 10.96 -6.18 15.57
C GLU A 26 10.51 -4.82 15.03
N GLU A 27 11.42 -3.84 15.00
CA GLU A 27 11.13 -2.52 14.45
C GLU A 27 10.85 -2.58 12.95
N GLU A 28 11.59 -3.41 12.21
CA GLU A 28 11.33 -3.63 10.79
C GLU A 28 9.95 -4.21 10.55
N GLN A 29 9.50 -5.14 11.38
CA GLN A 29 8.15 -5.71 11.29
C GLN A 29 7.07 -4.66 11.57
N VAL A 30 7.31 -3.77 12.56
CA VAL A 30 6.41 -2.66 12.86
C VAL A 30 6.33 -1.70 11.67
N VAL A 31 7.48 -1.35 11.08
CA VAL A 31 7.54 -0.48 9.90
C VAL A 31 6.78 -1.10 8.73
N ALA A 32 6.97 -2.41 8.49
CA ALA A 32 6.26 -3.12 7.43
C ALA A 32 4.74 -3.10 7.66
N THR A 33 4.31 -3.34 8.89
CA THR A 33 2.88 -3.33 9.24
C THR A 33 2.26 -1.95 9.03
N ILE A 34 2.93 -0.90 9.49
CA ILE A 34 2.46 0.48 9.32
C ILE A 34 2.44 0.85 7.83
N SER A 35 3.48 0.50 7.09
CA SER A 35 3.56 0.77 5.64
C SER A 35 2.40 0.11 4.90
N LYS A 36 2.07 -1.13 5.25
CA LYS A 36 0.94 -1.86 4.68
C LYS A 36 -0.39 -1.18 5.00
N GLN A 37 -0.58 -0.74 6.23
CA GLN A 37 -1.78 -0.02 6.65
C GLN A 37 -1.92 1.32 5.92
N MET A 38 -0.84 2.07 5.78
CA MET A 38 -0.86 3.36 5.08
C MET A 38 -1.15 3.17 3.59
N ALA A 39 -0.51 2.20 2.96
CA ALA A 39 -0.77 1.88 1.54
C ALA A 39 -2.23 1.45 1.33
N GLY A 40 -2.76 0.62 2.23
CA GLY A 40 -4.16 0.20 2.19
C GLY A 40 -5.12 1.37 2.36
N ALA A 41 -4.80 2.30 3.25
CA ALA A 41 -5.61 3.50 3.46
C ALA A 41 -5.67 4.37 2.21
N ILE A 42 -4.53 4.54 1.52
CA ILE A 42 -4.49 5.29 0.26
C ILE A 42 -5.33 4.60 -0.80
N ALA A 43 -5.20 3.29 -0.96
CA ALA A 43 -6.01 2.54 -1.92
C ALA A 43 -7.50 2.70 -1.63
N SER A 44 -7.90 2.65 -0.36
CA SER A 44 -9.30 2.85 0.05
C SER A 44 -9.81 4.25 -0.28
N GLU A 45 -9.01 5.28 -0.04
CA GLU A 45 -9.36 6.66 -0.40
C GLU A 45 -9.51 6.82 -1.91
N MET A 46 -8.60 6.23 -2.70
CA MET A 46 -8.69 6.29 -4.15
C MET A 46 -9.92 5.57 -4.67
N MET A 47 -10.31 4.45 -4.06
CA MET A 47 -11.56 3.76 -4.40
C MET A 47 -12.76 4.66 -4.16
N ARG A 48 -12.78 5.36 -3.03
CA ARG A 48 -13.87 6.28 -2.70
C ARG A 48 -13.96 7.43 -3.70
N MET A 49 -12.82 7.97 -4.12
CA MET A 49 -12.78 9.06 -5.09
C MET A 49 -13.15 8.63 -6.51
N CYS A 50 -13.02 7.35 -6.82
CA CYS A 50 -13.27 6.80 -8.15
C CYS A 50 -14.59 6.02 -8.23
N ILE A 51 -15.53 6.27 -7.32
CA ILE A 51 -16.76 5.48 -7.21
C ILE A 51 -17.62 5.56 -8.46
N GLU A 52 -17.53 6.64 -9.23
CA GLU A 52 -18.28 6.82 -10.49
C GLU A 52 -17.55 6.25 -11.72
N ASP A 53 -16.26 5.88 -11.57
CA ASP A 53 -15.47 5.30 -12.64
C ASP A 53 -15.12 3.85 -12.27
N LEU A 54 -15.90 2.93 -12.81
CA LEU A 54 -15.78 1.51 -12.47
C LEU A 54 -14.39 0.94 -12.79
N GLN A 55 -13.76 1.38 -13.89
CA GLN A 55 -12.43 0.89 -14.24
C GLN A 55 -11.38 1.31 -13.21
N LYS A 56 -11.41 2.57 -12.82
CA LYS A 56 -10.48 3.09 -11.80
C LYS A 56 -10.77 2.48 -10.44
N TYR A 57 -12.04 2.33 -10.08
CA TYR A 57 -12.44 1.68 -8.84
C TYR A 57 -11.90 0.25 -8.77
N ASN A 58 -12.08 -0.53 -9.83
CA ASN A 58 -11.60 -1.91 -9.90
C ASN A 58 -10.07 -1.98 -9.84
N HIS A 59 -9.37 -1.04 -10.48
CA HIS A 59 -7.91 -0.95 -10.40
C HIS A 59 -7.46 -0.79 -8.94
N TRP A 60 -8.03 0.16 -8.21
CA TRP A 60 -7.65 0.42 -6.82
C TRP A 60 -8.10 -0.68 -5.88
N TRP A 61 -9.22 -1.33 -6.16
CA TRP A 61 -9.66 -2.50 -5.42
C TRP A 61 -8.62 -3.63 -5.54
N ASN A 62 -8.13 -3.88 -6.76
CA ASN A 62 -7.09 -4.86 -7.00
C ASN A 62 -5.77 -4.47 -6.33
N VAL A 63 -5.41 -3.18 -6.35
CA VAL A 63 -4.23 -2.67 -5.63
C VAL A 63 -4.36 -2.99 -4.14
N LYS A 64 -5.51 -2.72 -3.55
CA LYS A 64 -5.77 -3.02 -2.14
C LYS A 64 -5.60 -4.50 -1.84
N LYS A 65 -6.12 -5.37 -2.71
CA LYS A 65 -5.98 -6.82 -2.58
C LYS A 65 -4.52 -7.26 -2.62
N GLN A 66 -3.73 -6.67 -3.51
CA GLN A 66 -2.30 -6.98 -3.59
C GLN A 66 -1.53 -6.49 -2.36
N ILE A 67 -1.90 -5.34 -1.81
CA ILE A 67 -1.31 -4.84 -0.57
C ILE A 67 -1.55 -5.84 0.58
N GLU A 68 -2.74 -6.40 0.68
CA GLU A 68 -3.08 -7.39 1.70
C GLU A 68 -2.19 -8.65 1.62
N LYS A 69 -1.64 -8.95 0.44
CA LYS A 69 -0.77 -10.11 0.21
C LYS A 69 0.69 -9.86 0.55
N ILE A 70 1.09 -8.60 0.71
CA ILE A 70 2.44 -8.26 1.11
C ILE A 70 2.63 -8.57 2.60
#